data_2e5987d1b1fd0f7050543a61f3d80880
#
_entry.id   2e5987d1b1fd0f7050543a61f3d80880
#
_cell.length_a   1.000
_cell.length_b   1.000
_cell.length_c   1.000
_cell.angle_alpha   90.00
_cell.angle_beta   90.00
_cell.angle_gamma   90.00
#
_symmetry.space_group_name_H-M   'P 1'
#
loop_
_entity.id
_entity.type
_entity.pdbx_description
1 polymer ?
#
loop_
_entity_poly.entity_id
_entity_poly.type
_entity_poly.pdbx_seq_one_letter_code
_entity_poly.pdbx_strand_id
1 'polypeptide(L)'
;RLKAEELLAQQLSQFKAKRERDALRAPVLSAHGGDIHAGLQQVLPFALTGAQRRVGREIAADLARSVPMHRLLQGDVGSGKTVVAALAAALAMDAGWQCALMAPTEILAEQHFRKLVQWIEPLLTPLGRRVAWLTGSQKKKERQQMLAAIESGEAVLVVGTHAVIQHDVHFHRLGLAIIDEQHRFGVEQRLSLRRKTQHAAANEGVQEPHMLMMSATPIPRTLAMAHYADLDVSTLDELPPGRTPVVTRLVAETRRGELLQRIRTQIAEGRQVYWVCPLIEESEALDLSNATETHQQLTQALNTDPEHPFMVGLLHSRMAPAEKKAVMDLFTQGAMAVLVSTTVIEVGVDVPNASLMVIEHAERFGLAQLHQLRGRVGRSHHQAYAYLMVPDTEGLS
;
A
#
# COMPACT_ATOMS: atom_id res chain seq x y z
N ARG A 1 16.33 -31.19 -20.04
CA ARG A 1 16.71 -30.34 -21.18
C ARG A 1 15.78 -29.12 -21.26
N LEU A 2 14.47 -29.26 -21.43
CA LEU A 2 13.49 -28.17 -21.48
C LEU A 2 13.60 -27.16 -20.30
N LYS A 3 13.70 -27.63 -19.05
CA LYS A 3 13.86 -26.77 -17.88
C LYS A 3 15.14 -25.93 -17.88
N ALA A 4 16.22 -26.45 -18.45
CA ALA A 4 17.51 -25.73 -18.57
C ALA A 4 17.47 -24.67 -19.68
N GLU A 5 16.78 -24.96 -20.78
CA GLU A 5 16.57 -24.03 -21.89
C GLU A 5 15.65 -22.87 -21.47
N GLU A 6 14.59 -23.16 -20.71
CA GLU A 6 13.67 -22.16 -20.14
C GLU A 6 14.39 -21.24 -19.14
N LEU A 7 15.21 -21.81 -18.24
CA LEU A 7 16.01 -21.04 -17.30
C LEU A 7 17.06 -20.16 -18.01
N LEU A 8 17.68 -20.67 -19.07
CA LEU A 8 18.62 -19.91 -19.88
C LEU A 8 17.94 -18.78 -20.63
N ALA A 9 16.77 -19.03 -21.22
CA ALA A 9 15.96 -17.99 -21.88
C ALA A 9 15.53 -16.88 -20.92
N GLN A 10 15.13 -17.24 -19.70
CA GLN A 10 14.84 -16.28 -18.65
C GLN A 10 16.05 -15.44 -18.28
N GLN A 11 17.20 -16.06 -18.06
CA GLN A 11 18.44 -15.36 -17.73
C GLN A 11 18.88 -14.40 -18.85
N LEU A 12 18.82 -14.84 -20.09
CA LEU A 12 19.13 -14.00 -21.25
C LEU A 12 18.17 -12.81 -21.37
N SER A 13 16.88 -13.02 -21.14
CA SER A 13 15.89 -11.94 -21.11
C SER A 13 16.18 -10.91 -20.02
N GLN A 14 16.58 -11.38 -18.82
CA GLN A 14 16.99 -10.51 -17.72
C GLN A 14 18.25 -9.70 -18.05
N PHE A 15 19.25 -10.33 -18.61
CA PHE A 15 20.47 -9.64 -19.05
C PHE A 15 20.17 -8.59 -20.11
N LYS A 16 19.29 -8.90 -21.06
CA LYS A 16 18.88 -7.96 -22.10
C LYS A 16 18.17 -6.77 -21.51
N ALA A 17 17.15 -7.00 -20.66
CA ALA A 17 16.39 -5.93 -20.00
C ALA A 17 17.30 -5.04 -19.12
N LYS A 18 18.23 -5.66 -18.37
CA LYS A 18 19.22 -4.91 -17.57
C LYS A 18 20.14 -4.07 -18.44
N ARG A 19 20.63 -4.61 -19.56
CA ARG A 19 21.49 -3.88 -20.50
C ARG A 19 20.76 -2.72 -21.17
N GLU A 20 19.49 -2.90 -21.52
CA GLU A 20 18.63 -1.84 -22.05
C GLU A 20 18.45 -0.73 -21.02
N ARG A 21 18.19 -1.07 -19.74
CA ARG A 21 18.11 -0.10 -18.64
C ARG A 21 19.43 0.64 -18.42
N ASP A 22 20.55 -0.06 -18.43
CA ASP A 22 21.88 0.53 -18.20
C ASP A 22 22.28 1.51 -19.33
N ALA A 23 21.61 1.46 -20.47
CA ALA A 23 21.76 2.44 -21.56
C ALA A 23 20.93 3.72 -21.34
N LEU A 24 19.96 3.72 -20.42
CA LEU A 24 19.15 4.87 -20.08
C LEU A 24 19.88 5.82 -19.14
N ARG A 25 19.45 7.07 -19.09
CA ARG A 25 19.97 8.09 -18.18
C ARG A 25 18.93 8.51 -17.16
N ALA A 26 19.35 8.74 -15.95
CA ALA A 26 18.54 9.24 -14.84
C ALA A 26 19.25 10.38 -14.13
N PRO A 27 18.50 11.26 -13.44
CA PRO A 27 19.11 12.29 -12.60
C PRO A 27 19.86 11.66 -11.44
N VAL A 28 21.02 12.19 -11.10
CA VAL A 28 21.75 11.78 -9.90
C VAL A 28 21.11 12.47 -8.70
N LEU A 29 20.47 11.69 -7.83
CA LEU A 29 19.77 12.17 -6.64
C LEU A 29 20.65 11.97 -5.38
N SER A 30 21.85 12.48 -5.41
CA SER A 30 22.75 12.49 -4.24
C SER A 30 22.62 13.81 -3.51
N ALA A 31 22.07 13.77 -2.30
CA ALA A 31 22.03 14.94 -1.43
C ALA A 31 23.40 15.18 -0.80
N HIS A 32 24.06 16.23 -1.18
CA HIS A 32 25.24 16.73 -0.48
C HIS A 32 24.75 17.73 0.58
N GLY A 33 24.47 17.22 1.80
CA GLY A 33 24.09 18.08 2.94
C GLY A 33 22.62 18.56 2.95
N GLY A 34 21.70 17.74 2.45
CA GLY A 34 20.28 18.11 2.44
C GLY A 34 19.62 18.03 3.80
N ASP A 35 18.86 19.08 4.14
CA ASP A 35 18.21 19.24 5.44
C ASP A 35 16.91 18.43 5.58
N ILE A 36 16.26 18.08 4.47
CA ILE A 36 14.94 17.39 4.47
C ILE A 36 15.11 15.93 4.92
N HIS A 37 16.07 15.21 4.36
CA HIS A 37 16.31 13.80 4.72
C HIS A 37 16.79 13.66 6.17
N ALA A 38 17.73 14.50 6.59
CA ALA A 38 18.22 14.51 7.97
C ALA A 38 17.13 14.95 8.96
N GLY A 39 16.38 16.01 8.64
CA GLY A 39 15.26 16.49 9.42
C GLY A 39 14.14 15.44 9.55
N LEU A 40 13.83 14.72 8.46
CA LEU A 40 12.83 13.65 8.48
C LEU A 40 13.22 12.55 9.48
N GLN A 41 14.47 12.13 9.52
CA GLN A 41 14.93 11.12 10.48
C GLN A 41 14.75 11.56 11.94
N GLN A 42 14.85 12.87 12.21
CA GLN A 42 14.66 13.43 13.57
C GLN A 42 13.18 13.57 13.95
N VAL A 43 12.32 13.87 12.99
CA VAL A 43 10.87 14.08 13.22
C VAL A 43 10.08 12.76 13.33
N LEU A 44 10.62 11.66 12.82
CA LEU A 44 9.94 10.36 12.92
C LEU A 44 9.73 9.97 14.39
N PRO A 45 8.50 9.57 14.79
CA PRO A 45 8.18 9.28 16.19
C PRO A 45 8.72 7.91 16.66
N PHE A 46 9.55 7.25 15.88
CA PHE A 46 10.14 5.93 16.15
C PHE A 46 11.52 5.79 15.52
N ALA A 47 12.34 4.92 16.08
CA ALA A 47 13.62 4.55 15.50
C ALA A 47 13.43 3.59 14.30
N LEU A 48 14.25 3.77 13.27
CA LEU A 48 14.24 2.86 12.12
C LEU A 48 14.75 1.46 12.55
N THR A 49 14.16 0.41 11.98
CA THR A 49 14.65 -0.96 12.15
C THR A 49 15.97 -1.18 11.39
N GLY A 50 16.67 -2.28 11.69
CA GLY A 50 17.86 -2.68 10.94
C GLY A 50 17.58 -2.87 9.45
N ALA A 51 16.45 -3.53 9.12
CA ALA A 51 16.01 -3.74 7.75
C ALA A 51 15.70 -2.43 7.03
N GLN A 52 15.02 -1.48 7.69
CA GLN A 52 14.71 -0.17 7.10
C GLN A 52 15.99 0.62 6.81
N ARG A 53 16.97 0.61 7.72
CA ARG A 53 18.28 1.26 7.50
C ARG A 53 19.07 0.61 6.37
N ARG A 54 19.07 -0.72 6.29
CA ARG A 54 19.74 -1.47 5.22
C ARG A 54 19.13 -1.11 3.85
N VAL A 55 17.82 -1.25 3.73
CA VAL A 55 17.10 -0.94 2.48
C VAL A 55 17.19 0.53 2.10
N GLY A 56 17.13 1.44 3.06
CA GLY A 56 17.36 2.87 2.82
C GLY A 56 18.72 3.15 2.20
N ARG A 57 19.78 2.46 2.65
CA ARG A 57 21.13 2.58 2.03
C ARG A 57 21.19 1.99 0.62
N GLU A 58 20.52 0.87 0.36
CA GLU A 58 20.43 0.28 -0.99
C GLU A 58 19.77 1.26 -1.96
N ILE A 59 18.65 1.85 -1.56
CA ILE A 59 17.92 2.85 -2.36
C ILE A 59 18.77 4.11 -2.58
N ALA A 60 19.40 4.63 -1.53
CA ALA A 60 20.27 5.80 -1.63
C ALA A 60 21.46 5.58 -2.59
N ALA A 61 22.05 4.39 -2.56
CA ALA A 61 23.12 4.02 -3.49
C ALA A 61 22.64 3.98 -4.95
N ASP A 62 21.43 3.48 -5.21
CA ASP A 62 20.85 3.48 -6.55
C ASP A 62 20.48 4.88 -7.02
N LEU A 63 19.89 5.70 -6.16
CA LEU A 63 19.50 7.08 -6.47
C LEU A 63 20.72 7.96 -6.81
N ALA A 64 21.88 7.64 -6.27
CA ALA A 64 23.15 8.33 -6.57
C ALA A 64 23.77 7.97 -7.93
N ARG A 65 23.17 7.04 -8.67
CA ARG A 65 23.64 6.61 -10.00
C ARG A 65 22.98 7.41 -11.12
N SER A 66 23.66 7.54 -12.23
CA SER A 66 23.11 8.13 -13.47
C SER A 66 22.30 7.15 -14.34
N VAL A 67 21.96 5.98 -13.78
CA VAL A 67 21.14 4.92 -14.42
C VAL A 67 19.84 4.82 -13.63
N PRO A 68 18.68 4.70 -14.27
CA PRO A 68 17.41 4.61 -13.57
C PRO A 68 17.36 3.45 -12.58
N MET A 69 17.02 3.72 -11.33
CA MET A 69 16.68 2.69 -10.37
C MET A 69 15.31 2.09 -10.73
N HIS A 70 15.26 0.78 -10.86
CA HIS A 70 14.01 0.00 -10.92
C HIS A 70 14.04 -0.97 -9.74
N ARG A 71 13.46 -0.60 -8.62
CA ARG A 71 13.53 -1.39 -7.39
C ARG A 71 12.15 -1.71 -6.82
N LEU A 72 11.96 -2.96 -6.42
CA LEU A 72 10.79 -3.44 -5.69
C LEU A 72 11.12 -3.47 -4.19
N LEU A 73 10.44 -2.66 -3.41
CA LEU A 73 10.44 -2.69 -1.96
C LEU A 73 9.33 -3.62 -1.47
N GLN A 74 9.73 -4.76 -0.97
CA GLN A 74 8.84 -5.80 -0.49
C GLN A 74 8.85 -5.85 1.04
N GLY A 75 7.69 -6.08 1.63
CA GLY A 75 7.58 -6.26 3.08
C GLY A 75 6.13 -6.36 3.49
N ASP A 76 5.88 -7.03 4.60
CA ASP A 76 4.55 -7.20 5.15
C ASP A 76 3.82 -5.88 5.36
N VAL A 77 2.50 -5.96 5.46
CA VAL A 77 1.69 -4.78 5.80
C VAL A 77 2.16 -4.25 7.16
N GLY A 78 2.52 -2.95 7.19
CA GLY A 78 3.05 -2.29 8.38
C GLY A 78 4.52 -2.58 8.70
N SER A 79 5.30 -3.17 7.80
CA SER A 79 6.77 -3.26 7.93
C SER A 79 7.48 -1.90 7.83
N GLY A 80 6.73 -0.83 7.51
CA GLY A 80 7.26 0.53 7.38
C GLY A 80 7.74 0.88 5.98
N LYS A 81 7.20 0.27 4.93
CA LYS A 81 7.49 0.64 3.53
C LYS A 81 7.31 2.14 3.27
N THR A 82 6.25 2.74 3.82
CA THR A 82 5.97 4.18 3.68
C THR A 82 7.08 5.07 4.25
N VAL A 83 7.72 4.65 5.34
CA VAL A 83 8.85 5.39 5.93
C VAL A 83 10.07 5.35 5.02
N VAL A 84 10.37 4.18 4.46
CA VAL A 84 11.47 4.02 3.50
C VAL A 84 11.20 4.84 2.23
N ALA A 85 9.95 4.85 1.75
CA ALA A 85 9.52 5.67 0.62
C ALA A 85 9.65 7.17 0.92
N ALA A 86 9.28 7.60 2.13
CA ALA A 86 9.43 9.00 2.57
C ALA A 86 10.91 9.44 2.62
N LEU A 87 11.79 8.57 3.11
CA LEU A 87 13.23 8.84 3.13
C LEU A 87 13.81 8.92 1.71
N ALA A 88 13.38 8.05 0.79
CA ALA A 88 13.78 8.12 -0.61
C ALA A 88 13.28 9.41 -1.28
N ALA A 89 12.02 9.81 -1.01
CA ALA A 89 11.46 11.07 -1.49
C ALA A 89 12.25 12.27 -0.96
N ALA A 90 12.64 12.24 0.32
CA ALA A 90 13.46 13.30 0.93
C ALA A 90 14.82 13.45 0.22
N LEU A 91 15.48 12.35 -0.15
CA LEU A 91 16.74 12.40 -0.92
C LEU A 91 16.53 13.06 -2.29
N ALA A 92 15.42 12.74 -2.98
CA ALA A 92 15.12 13.37 -4.27
C ALA A 92 14.86 14.88 -4.11
N MET A 93 14.12 15.29 -3.07
CA MET A 93 13.85 16.70 -2.78
C MET A 93 15.10 17.47 -2.38
N ASP A 94 15.99 16.87 -1.59
CA ASP A 94 17.29 17.47 -1.23
C ASP A 94 18.20 17.67 -2.45
N ALA A 95 18.08 16.79 -3.45
CA ALA A 95 18.77 16.94 -4.73
C ALA A 95 18.10 17.96 -5.69
N GLY A 96 17.02 18.62 -5.26
CA GLY A 96 16.29 19.63 -6.04
C GLY A 96 15.32 19.03 -7.09
N TRP A 97 14.93 17.77 -6.94
CA TRP A 97 14.01 17.08 -7.83
C TRP A 97 12.66 16.80 -7.15
N GLN A 98 11.62 16.70 -7.98
CA GLN A 98 10.29 16.33 -7.50
C GLN A 98 10.16 14.82 -7.36
N CYS A 99 9.31 14.40 -6.42
CA CYS A 99 8.90 13.03 -6.22
C CYS A 99 7.40 12.88 -6.41
N ALA A 100 6.97 11.82 -7.10
CA ALA A 100 5.57 11.42 -7.23
C ALA A 100 5.33 10.12 -6.47
N LEU A 101 4.30 10.06 -5.62
CA LEU A 101 3.83 8.86 -4.96
C LEU A 101 2.41 8.53 -5.42
N MET A 102 2.25 7.36 -6.01
CA MET A 102 0.96 6.88 -6.49
C MET A 102 0.47 5.71 -5.66
N ALA A 103 -0.83 5.76 -5.32
CA ALA A 103 -1.56 4.64 -4.72
C ALA A 103 -2.75 4.24 -5.60
N PRO A 104 -3.20 2.97 -5.56
CA PRO A 104 -4.24 2.49 -6.46
C PRO A 104 -5.63 3.06 -6.16
N THR A 105 -5.87 3.51 -4.94
CA THR A 105 -7.17 4.07 -4.52
C THR A 105 -7.01 5.39 -3.78
N GLU A 106 -8.07 6.21 -3.77
CA GLU A 106 -8.05 7.50 -3.07
C GLU A 106 -7.86 7.35 -1.56
N ILE A 107 -8.44 6.31 -0.97
CA ILE A 107 -8.29 6.04 0.48
C ILE A 107 -6.83 5.76 0.84
N LEU A 108 -6.15 4.93 0.05
CA LEU A 108 -4.72 4.65 0.23
C LEU A 108 -3.86 5.89 0.00
N ALA A 109 -4.14 6.62 -1.08
CA ALA A 109 -3.44 7.85 -1.39
C ALA A 109 -3.62 8.89 -0.27
N GLU A 110 -4.83 9.05 0.28
CA GLU A 110 -5.12 9.95 1.40
C GLU A 110 -4.36 9.53 2.67
N GLN A 111 -4.25 8.24 2.94
CA GLN A 111 -3.48 7.74 4.08
C GLN A 111 -1.99 8.05 3.95
N HIS A 112 -1.41 7.84 2.76
CA HIS A 112 -0.03 8.25 2.49
C HIS A 112 0.12 9.76 2.60
N PHE A 113 -0.78 10.53 2.01
CA PHE A 113 -0.75 11.99 2.03
C PHE A 113 -0.74 12.54 3.46
N ARG A 114 -1.66 12.09 4.32
CA ARG A 114 -1.74 12.52 5.73
C ARG A 114 -0.44 12.26 6.49
N LYS A 115 0.15 11.07 6.33
CA LYS A 115 1.41 10.72 6.99
C LYS A 115 2.58 11.57 6.46
N LEU A 116 2.66 11.74 5.15
CA LEU A 116 3.74 12.49 4.52
C LEU A 116 3.64 14.00 4.82
N VAL A 117 2.43 14.55 4.84
CA VAL A 117 2.19 15.92 5.29
C VAL A 117 2.67 16.10 6.74
N GLN A 118 2.26 15.21 7.63
CA GLN A 118 2.66 15.28 9.05
C GLN A 118 4.17 15.23 9.24
N TRP A 119 4.91 14.45 8.44
CA TRP A 119 6.35 14.27 8.61
C TRP A 119 7.18 15.26 7.80
N ILE A 120 6.75 15.61 6.60
CA ILE A 120 7.57 16.32 5.62
C ILE A 120 7.16 17.79 5.46
N GLU A 121 5.88 18.13 5.54
CA GLU A 121 5.40 19.52 5.37
C GLU A 121 6.08 20.52 6.31
N PRO A 122 6.31 20.20 7.61
CA PRO A 122 7.05 21.11 8.50
C PRO A 122 8.47 21.41 8.04
N LEU A 123 9.10 20.50 7.28
CA LEU A 123 10.44 20.67 6.74
C LEU A 123 10.44 21.45 5.41
N LEU A 124 9.32 21.39 4.67
CA LEU A 124 9.17 22.05 3.37
C LEU A 124 8.73 23.51 3.49
N THR A 125 7.86 23.81 4.45
CA THR A 125 7.27 25.15 4.63
C THR A 125 8.32 26.27 4.76
N PRO A 126 9.42 26.12 5.53
CA PRO A 126 10.46 27.12 5.60
C PRO A 126 11.20 27.38 4.28
N LEU A 127 11.14 26.39 3.36
CA LEU A 127 11.75 26.45 2.03
C LEU A 127 10.79 27.01 0.95
N GLY A 128 9.57 27.43 1.34
CA GLY A 128 8.53 27.84 0.41
C GLY A 128 8.03 26.70 -0.49
N ARG A 129 8.17 25.46 -0.04
CA ARG A 129 7.77 24.25 -0.77
C ARG A 129 6.65 23.52 -0.04
N ARG A 130 5.94 22.65 -0.74
CA ARG A 130 4.81 21.90 -0.18
C ARG A 130 4.59 20.52 -0.78
N VAL A 131 3.70 19.77 -0.15
CA VAL A 131 3.14 18.51 -0.68
C VAL A 131 1.87 18.82 -1.45
N ALA A 132 1.74 18.28 -2.66
CA ALA A 132 0.52 18.38 -3.46
C ALA A 132 -0.30 17.10 -3.39
N TRP A 133 -1.62 17.25 -3.40
CA TRP A 133 -2.60 16.19 -3.48
C TRP A 133 -3.27 16.17 -4.85
N LEU A 134 -3.35 15.00 -5.50
CA LEU A 134 -3.93 14.87 -6.82
C LEU A 134 -4.76 13.59 -6.99
N THR A 135 -6.09 13.75 -7.10
CA THR A 135 -7.03 12.65 -7.30
C THR A 135 -8.06 12.99 -8.37
N GLY A 136 -8.80 11.97 -8.82
CA GLY A 136 -9.85 12.14 -9.80
C GLY A 136 -11.09 12.88 -9.30
N SER A 137 -11.36 12.84 -7.99
CA SER A 137 -12.56 13.41 -7.36
C SER A 137 -12.42 14.88 -6.94
N GLN A 138 -11.25 15.49 -7.14
CA GLN A 138 -11.00 16.88 -6.75
C GLN A 138 -11.85 17.88 -7.52
N LYS A 139 -12.27 18.96 -6.83
CA LYS A 139 -12.90 20.12 -7.48
C LYS A 139 -11.96 20.78 -8.48
N LYS A 140 -12.50 21.24 -9.60
CA LYS A 140 -11.72 21.82 -10.71
C LYS A 140 -10.75 22.92 -10.27
N LYS A 141 -11.19 23.83 -9.39
CA LYS A 141 -10.36 24.93 -8.88
C LYS A 141 -9.18 24.44 -8.04
N GLU A 142 -9.42 23.49 -7.14
CA GLU A 142 -8.38 22.89 -6.30
C GLU A 142 -7.36 22.13 -7.17
N ARG A 143 -7.86 21.35 -8.13
CA ARG A 143 -6.99 20.64 -9.08
C ARG A 143 -6.09 21.61 -9.86
N GLN A 144 -6.63 22.71 -10.36
CA GLN A 144 -5.85 23.70 -11.11
C GLN A 144 -4.75 24.33 -10.25
N GLN A 145 -5.01 24.61 -8.97
CA GLN A 145 -4.01 25.11 -8.04
C GLN A 145 -2.89 24.10 -7.81
N MET A 146 -3.24 22.81 -7.67
CA MET A 146 -2.24 21.75 -7.51
C MET A 146 -1.39 21.59 -8.78
N LEU A 147 -2.01 21.60 -9.96
CA LEU A 147 -1.29 21.51 -11.23
C LEU A 147 -0.29 22.67 -11.40
N ALA A 148 -0.71 23.90 -11.11
CA ALA A 148 0.18 25.06 -11.15
C ALA A 148 1.37 24.95 -10.18
N ALA A 149 1.14 24.44 -8.95
CA ALA A 149 2.20 24.22 -7.97
C ALA A 149 3.16 23.09 -8.38
N ILE A 150 2.68 22.07 -9.09
CA ILE A 150 3.52 21.00 -9.63
C ILE A 150 4.40 21.53 -10.77
N GLU A 151 3.81 22.27 -11.69
CA GLU A 151 4.49 22.82 -12.86
C GLU A 151 5.53 23.88 -12.49
N SER A 152 5.25 24.70 -11.48
CA SER A 152 6.21 25.72 -10.97
C SER A 152 7.36 25.10 -10.15
N GLY A 153 7.24 23.86 -9.69
CA GLY A 153 8.18 23.22 -8.77
C GLY A 153 8.00 23.60 -7.30
N GLU A 154 6.96 24.38 -6.95
CA GLU A 154 6.57 24.67 -5.56
C GLU A 154 6.17 23.37 -4.83
N ALA A 155 5.37 22.52 -5.50
CA ALA A 155 5.07 21.19 -5.01
C ALA A 155 6.22 20.22 -5.36
N VAL A 156 7.00 19.84 -4.37
CA VAL A 156 8.15 18.95 -4.53
C VAL A 156 7.81 17.47 -4.29
N LEU A 157 6.73 17.20 -3.58
CA LEU A 157 6.15 15.87 -3.38
C LEU A 157 4.70 15.88 -3.83
N VAL A 158 4.34 15.01 -4.76
CA VAL A 158 2.99 14.86 -5.28
C VAL A 158 2.45 13.51 -4.90
N VAL A 159 1.37 13.47 -4.13
CA VAL A 159 0.71 12.23 -3.69
C VAL A 159 -0.66 12.14 -4.32
N GLY A 160 -1.00 11.00 -4.89
CA GLY A 160 -2.31 10.83 -5.50
C GLY A 160 -2.57 9.41 -6.03
N THR A 161 -3.59 9.34 -6.86
CA THR A 161 -3.96 8.12 -7.61
C THR A 161 -3.39 8.17 -9.03
N HIS A 162 -3.96 7.40 -9.95
CA HIS A 162 -3.66 7.50 -11.39
C HIS A 162 -3.82 8.92 -11.97
N ALA A 163 -4.47 9.83 -11.24
CA ALA A 163 -4.57 11.24 -11.62
C ALA A 163 -3.20 11.92 -11.77
N VAL A 164 -2.17 11.43 -11.08
CA VAL A 164 -0.78 11.94 -11.13
C VAL A 164 -0.13 11.74 -12.50
N ILE A 165 -0.57 10.73 -13.26
CA ILE A 165 -0.03 10.41 -14.58
C ILE A 165 -0.86 10.93 -15.76
N GLN A 166 -1.98 11.61 -15.50
CA GLN A 166 -2.82 12.17 -16.55
C GLN A 166 -2.07 13.21 -17.39
N HIS A 167 -2.51 13.42 -18.64
CA HIS A 167 -1.80 14.25 -19.62
C HIS A 167 -1.61 15.71 -19.18
N ASP A 168 -2.55 16.24 -18.40
CA ASP A 168 -2.56 17.62 -17.89
C ASP A 168 -1.58 17.86 -16.73
N VAL A 169 -0.93 16.81 -16.21
CA VAL A 169 0.07 16.92 -15.14
C VAL A 169 1.46 17.11 -15.74
N HIS A 170 2.05 18.27 -15.54
CA HIS A 170 3.40 18.62 -15.98
C HIS A 170 4.30 18.83 -14.76
N PHE A 171 5.30 17.98 -14.61
CA PHE A 171 6.31 18.14 -13.56
C PHE A 171 7.39 19.13 -14.02
N HIS A 172 7.85 19.97 -13.10
CA HIS A 172 9.00 20.82 -13.34
C HIS A 172 10.27 19.97 -13.51
N ARG A 173 10.55 19.08 -12.57
CA ARG A 173 11.70 18.15 -12.59
C ARG A 173 11.39 16.87 -11.81
N LEU A 174 10.77 15.87 -12.45
CA LEU A 174 10.47 14.59 -11.81
C LEU A 174 11.72 13.71 -11.75
N GLY A 175 12.23 13.41 -10.57
CA GLY A 175 13.41 12.55 -10.35
C GLY A 175 13.08 11.16 -9.80
N LEU A 176 12.02 11.04 -9.01
CA LEU A 176 11.63 9.78 -8.37
C LEU A 176 10.12 9.56 -8.49
N ALA A 177 9.74 8.38 -8.94
CA ALA A 177 8.36 7.89 -8.93
C ALA A 177 8.22 6.70 -7.97
N ILE A 178 7.30 6.79 -7.02
CA ILE A 178 6.99 5.74 -6.07
C ILE A 178 5.59 5.19 -6.37
N ILE A 179 5.47 3.88 -6.50
CA ILE A 179 4.21 3.20 -6.83
C ILE A 179 3.89 2.21 -5.72
N ASP A 180 2.81 2.46 -5.00
CA ASP A 180 2.33 1.52 -3.98
C ASP A 180 1.41 0.47 -4.60
N GLU A 181 1.45 -0.76 -4.04
CA GLU A 181 0.69 -1.93 -4.52
C GLU A 181 0.83 -2.16 -6.04
N GLN A 182 2.07 -2.28 -6.48
CA GLN A 182 2.50 -2.37 -7.89
C GLN A 182 1.64 -3.30 -8.75
N HIS A 183 1.15 -4.42 -8.20
CA HIS A 183 0.36 -5.41 -8.94
C HIS A 183 -0.98 -4.86 -9.48
N ARG A 184 -1.44 -3.72 -8.99
CA ARG A 184 -2.64 -3.02 -9.45
C ARG A 184 -2.39 -1.98 -10.54
N PHE A 185 -1.12 -1.75 -10.89
CA PHE A 185 -0.74 -0.83 -11.98
C PHE A 185 -0.28 -1.59 -13.21
N GLY A 186 -0.90 -1.29 -14.35
CA GLY A 186 -0.54 -1.88 -15.64
C GLY A 186 0.80 -1.35 -16.19
N VAL A 187 1.30 -2.03 -17.23
CA VAL A 187 2.53 -1.64 -17.92
C VAL A 187 2.42 -0.23 -18.51
N GLU A 188 1.26 0.13 -19.05
CA GLU A 188 0.99 1.42 -19.70
C GLU A 188 1.11 2.60 -18.72
N GLN A 189 0.65 2.42 -17.48
CA GLN A 189 0.74 3.45 -16.44
C GLN A 189 2.19 3.70 -16.02
N ARG A 190 3.01 2.66 -15.95
CA ARG A 190 4.45 2.78 -15.68
C ARG A 190 5.18 3.49 -16.83
N LEU A 191 4.85 3.16 -18.07
CA LEU A 191 5.39 3.85 -19.24
C LEU A 191 5.00 5.33 -19.28
N SER A 192 3.79 5.68 -18.85
CA SER A 192 3.35 7.08 -18.77
C SER A 192 4.17 7.90 -17.79
N LEU A 193 4.54 7.34 -16.63
CA LEU A 193 5.46 7.99 -15.69
C LEU A 193 6.84 8.22 -16.28
N ARG A 194 7.39 7.23 -16.98
CA ARG A 194 8.70 7.34 -17.65
C ARG A 194 8.73 8.49 -18.66
N ARG A 195 7.63 8.73 -19.37
CA ARG A 195 7.50 9.82 -20.36
C ARG A 195 7.37 11.21 -19.75
N LYS A 196 6.92 11.33 -18.48
CA LYS A 196 6.71 12.63 -17.82
C LYS A 196 7.99 13.44 -17.63
N THR A 197 9.13 12.79 -17.56
CA THR A 197 10.45 13.46 -17.41
C THR A 197 11.00 13.96 -18.75
N GLN A 198 10.53 13.42 -19.87
CA GLN A 198 11.07 13.73 -21.20
C GLN A 198 10.81 15.17 -21.65
N HIS A 199 9.86 15.87 -21.02
CA HIS A 199 9.50 17.24 -21.39
C HIS A 199 10.31 18.31 -20.63
N ALA A 200 11.00 17.97 -19.56
CA ALA A 200 11.62 18.96 -18.65
C ALA A 200 13.06 19.37 -19.02
N ALA A 201 13.74 18.65 -19.90
CA ALA A 201 15.16 18.88 -20.16
C ALA A 201 15.49 18.95 -21.67
N ALA A 202 15.14 20.05 -22.30
CA ALA A 202 15.54 20.28 -23.69
C ALA A 202 17.08 20.34 -23.91
N ASN A 203 17.88 20.49 -22.85
CA ASN A 203 19.35 20.67 -22.91
C ASN A 203 20.18 19.54 -22.30
N GLU A 204 19.60 18.57 -21.57
CA GLU A 204 20.38 17.55 -20.84
C GLU A 204 20.20 16.09 -21.35
N GLY A 205 19.55 15.91 -22.49
CA GLY A 205 19.20 14.59 -23.01
C GLY A 205 17.97 14.00 -22.31
N VAL A 206 17.39 12.96 -22.88
CA VAL A 206 16.21 12.28 -22.34
C VAL A 206 16.62 11.52 -21.06
N GLN A 207 16.13 11.99 -19.92
CA GLN A 207 16.31 11.33 -18.62
C GLN A 207 15.00 10.65 -18.20
N GLU A 208 15.12 9.50 -17.54
CA GLU A 208 14.01 8.78 -16.93
C GLU A 208 14.04 8.95 -15.40
N PRO A 209 12.89 9.03 -14.72
CA PRO A 209 12.88 9.08 -13.27
C PRO A 209 13.28 7.71 -12.69
N HIS A 210 13.87 7.71 -11.51
CA HIS A 210 14.01 6.50 -10.72
C HIS A 210 12.63 5.97 -10.33
N MET A 211 12.48 4.65 -10.27
CA MET A 211 11.21 4.00 -9.92
C MET A 211 11.39 3.11 -8.68
N LEU A 212 10.63 3.41 -7.65
CA LEU A 212 10.51 2.60 -6.44
C LEU A 212 9.09 2.02 -6.40
N MET A 213 8.98 0.72 -6.55
CA MET A 213 7.71 0.01 -6.47
C MET A 213 7.59 -0.64 -5.09
N MET A 214 6.39 -0.60 -4.50
CA MET A 214 6.13 -1.22 -3.21
C MET A 214 5.11 -2.33 -3.33
N SER A 215 5.28 -3.40 -2.56
CA SER A 215 4.32 -4.50 -2.47
C SER A 215 4.25 -5.04 -1.05
N ALA A 216 3.02 -5.32 -0.61
CA ALA A 216 2.77 -6.02 0.65
C ALA A 216 2.74 -7.55 0.47
N THR A 217 2.70 -8.04 -0.76
CA THR A 217 2.78 -9.48 -1.03
C THR A 217 4.23 -9.93 -1.09
N PRO A 218 4.61 -10.96 -0.33
CA PRO A 218 5.90 -11.61 -0.52
C PRO A 218 5.88 -12.35 -1.87
N ILE A 219 6.51 -11.76 -2.88
CA ILE A 219 6.73 -12.43 -4.15
C ILE A 219 8.04 -13.21 -4.00
N PRO A 220 8.04 -14.55 -4.15
CA PRO A 220 9.29 -15.30 -4.12
C PRO A 220 10.30 -14.69 -5.09
N ARG A 221 11.55 -14.54 -4.64
CA ARG A 221 12.59 -13.88 -5.42
C ARG A 221 12.72 -14.43 -6.84
N THR A 222 12.58 -15.74 -6.98
CA THR A 222 12.55 -16.43 -8.27
C THR A 222 11.37 -16.02 -9.15
N LEU A 223 10.20 -15.84 -8.58
CA LEU A 223 9.00 -15.40 -9.31
C LEU A 223 9.08 -13.91 -9.66
N ALA A 224 9.61 -13.08 -8.76
CA ALA A 224 9.87 -11.68 -9.03
C ALA A 224 10.86 -11.52 -10.20
N MET A 225 11.90 -12.33 -10.21
CA MET A 225 12.89 -12.35 -11.31
C MET A 225 12.32 -12.88 -12.62
N ALA A 226 11.34 -13.79 -12.60
CA ALA A 226 10.73 -14.34 -13.80
C ALA A 226 9.76 -13.35 -14.48
N HIS A 227 8.98 -12.61 -13.69
CA HIS A 227 7.98 -11.68 -14.21
C HIS A 227 8.46 -10.23 -14.32
N TYR A 228 9.52 -9.86 -13.59
CA TYR A 228 10.06 -8.51 -13.51
C TYR A 228 11.56 -8.53 -13.72
N ALA A 229 11.98 -8.96 -14.90
CA ALA A 229 13.36 -9.25 -15.26
C ALA A 229 14.37 -8.11 -15.00
N ASP A 230 13.89 -6.86 -14.89
CA ASP A 230 14.70 -5.66 -14.71
C ASP A 230 14.58 -5.03 -13.30
N LEU A 231 13.92 -5.71 -12.32
CA LEU A 231 13.77 -5.19 -10.98
C LEU A 231 14.82 -5.70 -10.01
N ASP A 232 15.46 -4.77 -9.30
CA ASP A 232 16.19 -5.07 -8.08
C ASP A 232 15.20 -5.20 -6.92
N VAL A 233 15.39 -6.14 -6.00
CA VAL A 233 14.46 -6.44 -4.91
C VAL A 233 15.11 -6.17 -3.56
N SER A 234 14.45 -5.36 -2.74
CA SER A 234 14.77 -5.14 -1.32
C SER A 234 13.62 -5.62 -0.44
N THR A 235 13.94 -6.34 0.62
CA THR A 235 12.93 -6.92 1.53
C THR A 235 13.08 -6.34 2.93
N LEU A 236 11.95 -5.86 3.48
CA LEU A 236 11.83 -5.53 4.91
C LEU A 236 11.40 -6.79 5.66
N ASP A 237 12.37 -7.48 6.22
CA ASP A 237 12.24 -8.78 6.91
C ASP A 237 12.16 -8.65 8.43
N GLU A 238 12.04 -7.43 8.94
CA GLU A 238 11.85 -7.12 10.36
C GLU A 238 10.51 -6.44 10.59
N LEU A 239 9.81 -6.84 11.64
CA LEU A 239 8.63 -6.12 12.12
C LEU A 239 9.06 -4.93 12.99
N PRO A 240 8.37 -3.79 12.93
CA PRO A 240 8.61 -2.67 13.82
C PRO A 240 8.44 -3.07 15.29
N PRO A 241 9.19 -2.44 16.21
CA PRO A 241 9.06 -2.71 17.64
C PRO A 241 7.62 -2.57 18.13
N GLY A 242 7.18 -3.46 19.02
CA GLY A 242 5.84 -3.45 19.60
C GLY A 242 4.77 -4.19 18.79
N ARG A 243 5.13 -4.81 17.67
CA ARG A 243 4.21 -5.69 16.92
C ARG A 243 4.32 -7.12 17.40
N THR A 244 3.14 -7.74 17.63
CA THR A 244 3.03 -9.18 17.87
C THR A 244 2.68 -9.91 16.57
N PRO A 245 3.24 -11.11 16.32
CA PRO A 245 2.84 -11.94 15.20
C PRO A 245 1.35 -12.27 15.26
N VAL A 246 0.68 -12.23 14.10
CA VAL A 246 -0.74 -12.61 13.99
C VAL A 246 -0.85 -14.14 14.11
N VAL A 247 -1.62 -14.62 15.09
CA VAL A 247 -1.92 -16.04 15.26
C VAL A 247 -3.02 -16.43 14.28
N THR A 248 -2.71 -17.34 13.35
CA THR A 248 -3.66 -17.85 12.38
C THR A 248 -4.26 -19.16 12.84
N ARG A 249 -5.59 -19.30 12.78
CA ARG A 249 -6.30 -20.53 13.16
C ARG A 249 -7.32 -20.92 12.10
N LEU A 250 -7.36 -22.20 11.77
CA LEU A 250 -8.45 -22.79 10.98
C LEU A 250 -9.65 -23.04 11.89
N VAL A 251 -10.83 -22.72 11.41
CA VAL A 251 -12.10 -22.91 12.14
C VAL A 251 -13.09 -23.56 11.18
N ALA A 252 -13.63 -24.69 11.55
CA ALA A 252 -14.70 -25.35 10.82
C ALA A 252 -16.00 -24.55 10.90
N GLU A 253 -16.81 -24.55 9.83
CA GLU A 253 -18.09 -23.81 9.81
C GLU A 253 -19.04 -24.21 10.95
N THR A 254 -19.05 -25.48 11.35
CA THR A 254 -19.82 -25.98 12.51
C THR A 254 -19.46 -25.28 13.81
N ARG A 255 -18.25 -24.73 13.92
CA ARG A 255 -17.78 -24.00 15.10
C ARG A 255 -18.01 -22.49 15.04
N ARG A 256 -18.80 -22.02 14.07
CA ARG A 256 -19.12 -20.58 13.91
C ARG A 256 -19.68 -19.96 15.20
N GLY A 257 -20.52 -20.70 15.93
CA GLY A 257 -21.09 -20.23 17.20
C GLY A 257 -20.05 -19.95 18.28
N GLU A 258 -19.05 -20.82 18.43
CA GLU A 258 -17.94 -20.62 19.35
C GLU A 258 -17.08 -19.42 18.95
N LEU A 259 -16.85 -19.23 17.65
CA LEU A 259 -16.12 -18.09 17.14
C LEU A 259 -16.85 -16.77 17.44
N LEU A 260 -18.16 -16.73 17.25
CA LEU A 260 -18.99 -15.56 17.55
C LEU A 260 -18.93 -15.18 19.04
N GLN A 261 -18.95 -16.16 19.94
CA GLN A 261 -18.80 -15.91 21.38
C GLN A 261 -17.45 -15.26 21.70
N ARG A 262 -16.36 -15.77 21.11
CA ARG A 262 -15.01 -15.18 21.30
C ARG A 262 -14.94 -13.76 20.74
N ILE A 263 -15.49 -13.52 19.56
CA ILE A 263 -15.56 -12.20 18.94
C ILE A 263 -16.31 -11.22 19.84
N ARG A 264 -17.47 -11.64 20.36
CA ARG A 264 -18.28 -10.82 21.26
C ARG A 264 -17.50 -10.38 22.51
N THR A 265 -16.75 -11.29 23.13
CA THR A 265 -15.87 -10.97 24.27
C THR A 265 -14.82 -9.92 23.88
N GLN A 266 -14.20 -10.10 22.73
CA GLN A 266 -13.15 -9.17 22.28
C GLN A 266 -13.71 -7.79 21.91
N ILE A 267 -14.91 -7.73 21.32
CA ILE A 267 -15.58 -6.46 21.03
C ILE A 267 -15.97 -5.73 22.33
N ALA A 268 -16.42 -6.46 23.34
CA ALA A 268 -16.72 -5.89 24.66
C ALA A 268 -15.46 -5.31 25.35
N GLU A 269 -14.27 -5.80 25.00
CA GLU A 269 -12.98 -5.23 25.42
C GLU A 269 -12.55 -4.01 24.58
N GLY A 270 -13.38 -3.52 23.67
CA GLY A 270 -13.11 -2.37 22.80
C GLY A 270 -12.31 -2.70 21.55
N ARG A 271 -12.20 -3.98 21.17
CA ARG A 271 -11.49 -4.42 19.95
C ARG A 271 -12.39 -4.42 18.74
N GLN A 272 -11.79 -4.30 17.56
CA GLN A 272 -12.51 -4.27 16.29
C GLN A 272 -12.18 -5.49 15.44
N VAL A 273 -13.14 -5.87 14.60
CA VAL A 273 -13.12 -7.08 13.78
C VAL A 273 -13.31 -6.75 12.32
N TYR A 274 -12.44 -7.26 11.46
CA TYR A 274 -12.71 -7.41 10.03
C TYR A 274 -13.37 -8.76 9.78
N TRP A 275 -14.48 -8.75 9.08
CA TRP A 275 -15.18 -9.95 8.62
C TRP A 275 -15.25 -9.97 7.10
N VAL A 276 -14.51 -10.89 6.49
CA VAL A 276 -14.33 -10.95 5.04
C VAL A 276 -15.17 -12.07 4.45
N CYS A 277 -16.06 -11.69 3.54
CA CYS A 277 -16.85 -12.62 2.72
C CYS A 277 -16.17 -12.83 1.36
N PRO A 278 -16.11 -14.05 0.81
CA PRO A 278 -15.52 -14.30 -0.49
C PRO A 278 -16.34 -13.66 -1.61
N LEU A 279 -15.66 -13.31 -2.71
CA LEU A 279 -16.34 -13.06 -3.99
C LEU A 279 -16.66 -14.39 -4.67
N ILE A 280 -17.86 -14.50 -5.18
CA ILE A 280 -18.29 -15.62 -6.03
C ILE A 280 -18.14 -15.12 -7.47
N GLU A 281 -17.19 -15.67 -8.22
CA GLU A 281 -16.79 -15.19 -9.55
C GLU A 281 -17.93 -15.07 -10.57
N GLU A 282 -19.08 -15.74 -10.33
CA GLU A 282 -20.18 -15.81 -11.29
C GLU A 282 -21.18 -14.65 -11.20
N SER A 283 -21.25 -13.89 -10.11
CA SER A 283 -22.22 -12.79 -9.98
C SER A 283 -21.91 -11.82 -8.83
N GLU A 284 -21.57 -10.58 -9.16
CA GLU A 284 -21.44 -9.48 -8.19
C GLU A 284 -22.74 -9.23 -7.38
N ALA A 285 -23.90 -9.65 -7.90
CA ALA A 285 -25.17 -9.52 -7.19
C ALA A 285 -25.29 -10.55 -6.07
N LEU A 286 -24.79 -11.77 -6.28
CA LEU A 286 -24.74 -12.82 -5.26
C LEU A 286 -23.75 -12.47 -4.14
N ASP A 287 -22.61 -11.88 -4.47
CA ASP A 287 -21.63 -11.44 -3.49
C ASP A 287 -22.20 -10.40 -2.53
N LEU A 288 -22.94 -9.43 -3.09
CA LEU A 288 -23.60 -8.41 -2.30
C LEU A 288 -24.69 -9.02 -1.41
N SER A 289 -25.46 -9.97 -1.94
CA SER A 289 -26.51 -10.69 -1.17
C SER A 289 -25.89 -11.44 0.00
N ASN A 290 -24.81 -12.20 -0.22
CA ASN A 290 -24.12 -12.95 0.82
C ASN A 290 -23.50 -12.06 1.89
N ALA A 291 -22.84 -10.98 1.49
CA ALA A 291 -22.28 -10.02 2.45
C ALA A 291 -23.36 -9.29 3.26
N THR A 292 -24.50 -8.98 2.62
CA THR A 292 -25.66 -8.36 3.30
C THR A 292 -26.30 -9.33 4.28
N GLU A 293 -26.45 -10.59 3.92
CA GLU A 293 -26.96 -11.63 4.79
C GLU A 293 -26.04 -11.87 5.99
N THR A 294 -24.73 -11.98 5.76
CA THR A 294 -23.73 -12.09 6.82
C THR A 294 -23.77 -10.87 7.75
N HIS A 295 -23.90 -9.67 7.21
CA HIS A 295 -24.05 -8.45 8.00
C HIS A 295 -25.28 -8.49 8.90
N GLN A 296 -26.44 -8.92 8.39
CA GLN A 296 -27.66 -9.06 9.16
C GLN A 296 -27.53 -10.10 10.27
N GLN A 297 -26.98 -11.29 9.94
CA GLN A 297 -26.75 -12.37 10.91
C GLN A 297 -25.81 -11.92 12.03
N LEU A 298 -24.70 -11.24 11.71
CA LEU A 298 -23.76 -10.71 12.69
C LEU A 298 -24.40 -9.63 13.56
N THR A 299 -25.17 -8.74 12.96
CA THR A 299 -25.91 -7.70 13.72
C THR A 299 -26.84 -8.33 14.74
N GLN A 300 -27.58 -9.38 14.38
CA GLN A 300 -28.45 -10.09 15.32
C GLN A 300 -27.67 -10.86 16.38
N ALA A 301 -26.62 -11.59 15.97
CA ALA A 301 -25.86 -12.45 16.88
C ALA A 301 -25.04 -11.67 17.89
N LEU A 302 -24.55 -10.47 17.54
CA LEU A 302 -23.73 -9.64 18.42
C LEU A 302 -24.56 -8.70 19.32
N ASN A 303 -25.74 -8.29 18.87
CA ASN A 303 -26.60 -7.35 19.58
C ASN A 303 -27.70 -8.08 20.40
N THR A 304 -27.27 -8.88 21.35
CA THR A 304 -28.19 -9.55 22.30
C THR A 304 -28.56 -8.67 23.48
N ASP A 305 -27.83 -7.58 23.71
CA ASP A 305 -28.13 -6.57 24.72
C ASP A 305 -28.62 -5.28 24.03
N PRO A 306 -29.91 -4.93 24.17
CA PRO A 306 -30.46 -3.73 23.53
C PRO A 306 -29.93 -2.40 24.10
N GLU A 307 -29.40 -2.42 25.32
CA GLU A 307 -28.87 -1.20 25.97
C GLU A 307 -27.47 -0.84 25.48
N HIS A 308 -26.71 -1.83 24.99
CA HIS A 308 -25.35 -1.65 24.50
C HIS A 308 -25.14 -2.28 23.12
N PRO A 309 -25.77 -1.73 22.06
CA PRO A 309 -25.65 -2.30 20.72
C PRO A 309 -24.27 -2.03 20.12
N PHE A 310 -23.68 -3.04 19.51
CA PHE A 310 -22.47 -2.92 18.70
C PHE A 310 -22.83 -2.53 17.27
N MET A 311 -22.16 -1.53 16.74
CA MET A 311 -22.34 -1.16 15.34
C MET A 311 -21.57 -2.17 14.45
N VAL A 312 -22.32 -2.78 13.51
CA VAL A 312 -21.79 -3.63 12.45
C VAL A 312 -21.93 -2.88 11.13
N GLY A 313 -20.85 -2.67 10.42
CA GLY A 313 -20.85 -2.01 9.12
C GLY A 313 -20.71 -2.98 7.96
N LEU A 314 -21.11 -2.52 6.78
CA LEU A 314 -20.98 -3.26 5.52
C LEU A 314 -20.21 -2.41 4.51
N LEU A 315 -19.23 -3.03 3.85
CA LEU A 315 -18.42 -2.43 2.80
C LEU A 315 -18.35 -3.35 1.58
N HIS A 316 -18.75 -2.86 0.42
CA HIS A 316 -18.73 -3.64 -0.82
C HIS A 316 -18.36 -2.79 -2.04
N SER A 317 -18.05 -3.45 -3.17
CA SER A 317 -17.56 -2.80 -4.40
C SER A 317 -18.50 -1.76 -4.99
N ARG A 318 -19.82 -1.97 -4.88
CA ARG A 318 -20.85 -1.10 -5.50
C ARG A 318 -21.16 0.20 -4.74
N MET A 319 -20.62 0.37 -3.54
CA MET A 319 -20.80 1.62 -2.79
C MET A 319 -20.09 2.77 -3.50
N ALA A 320 -20.70 3.95 -3.45
CA ALA A 320 -20.06 5.17 -3.92
C ALA A 320 -18.78 5.48 -3.11
N PRO A 321 -17.75 6.09 -3.69
CA PRO A 321 -16.50 6.40 -2.98
C PRO A 321 -16.72 7.18 -1.68
N ALA A 322 -17.66 8.11 -1.65
CA ALA A 322 -18.00 8.88 -0.46
C ALA A 322 -18.61 8.00 0.65
N GLU A 323 -19.46 7.04 0.30
CA GLU A 323 -20.06 6.10 1.25
C GLU A 323 -19.00 5.15 1.83
N LYS A 324 -18.12 4.61 0.97
CA LYS A 324 -16.98 3.77 1.39
C LYS A 324 -16.11 4.52 2.39
N LYS A 325 -15.82 5.79 2.09
CA LYS A 325 -15.03 6.64 2.98
C LYS A 325 -15.73 6.85 4.32
N ALA A 326 -17.01 7.16 4.32
CA ALA A 326 -17.79 7.38 5.58
C ALA A 326 -17.80 6.11 6.46
N VAL A 327 -18.00 4.93 5.88
CA VAL A 327 -17.95 3.65 6.61
C VAL A 327 -16.55 3.40 7.17
N MET A 328 -15.51 3.64 6.39
CA MET A 328 -14.13 3.46 6.83
C MET A 328 -13.73 4.46 7.93
N ASP A 329 -14.17 5.70 7.84
CA ASP A 329 -13.93 6.72 8.86
C ASP A 329 -14.58 6.33 10.21
N LEU A 330 -15.82 5.84 10.21
CA LEU A 330 -16.49 5.32 11.40
C LEU A 330 -15.75 4.12 12.02
N PHE A 331 -15.28 3.22 11.17
CA PHE A 331 -14.52 2.06 11.63
C PHE A 331 -13.16 2.48 12.20
N THR A 332 -12.45 3.39 11.55
CA THR A 332 -11.15 3.89 12.01
C THR A 332 -11.26 4.67 13.33
N GLN A 333 -12.36 5.39 13.54
CA GLN A 333 -12.64 6.13 14.79
C GLN A 333 -13.07 5.22 15.95
N GLY A 334 -13.26 3.92 15.70
CA GLY A 334 -13.71 2.98 16.74
C GLY A 334 -15.20 3.00 17.01
N ALA A 335 -16.00 3.78 16.27
CA ALA A 335 -17.46 3.83 16.40
C ALA A 335 -18.15 2.56 15.91
N MET A 336 -17.45 1.74 15.13
CA MET A 336 -17.93 0.50 14.54
C MET A 336 -17.11 -0.67 15.06
N ALA A 337 -17.75 -1.70 15.61
CA ALA A 337 -17.08 -2.85 16.20
C ALA A 337 -16.68 -3.92 15.16
N VAL A 338 -17.52 -4.14 14.15
CA VAL A 338 -17.31 -5.13 13.10
C VAL A 338 -17.51 -4.47 11.75
N LEU A 339 -16.57 -4.71 10.84
CA LEU A 339 -16.69 -4.34 9.44
C LEU A 339 -16.79 -5.59 8.58
N VAL A 340 -17.99 -5.85 8.06
CA VAL A 340 -18.24 -6.90 7.06
C VAL A 340 -17.87 -6.36 5.69
N SER A 341 -17.07 -7.11 4.95
CA SER A 341 -16.68 -6.68 3.61
C SER A 341 -16.54 -7.85 2.65
N THR A 342 -16.79 -7.60 1.39
CA THR A 342 -16.35 -8.49 0.32
C THR A 342 -14.83 -8.38 0.16
N THR A 343 -14.20 -9.28 -0.60
CA THR A 343 -12.73 -9.36 -0.78
C THR A 343 -12.05 -8.06 -1.20
N VAL A 344 -12.81 -7.12 -1.71
CA VAL A 344 -12.35 -5.76 -2.00
C VAL A 344 -12.36 -4.92 -0.71
N ILE A 345 -11.78 -5.43 0.38
CA ILE A 345 -11.22 -4.48 1.34
C ILE A 345 -10.13 -3.77 0.55
N GLU A 346 -10.46 -2.59 0.09
CA GLU A 346 -9.49 -1.63 -0.44
C GLU A 346 -8.63 -1.20 0.75
N VAL A 347 -7.90 -1.95 0.98
CA VAL A 347 -6.73 -2.45 1.48
C VAL A 347 -5.72 -1.33 1.67
N GLY A 348 -5.50 -0.98 2.90
CA GLY A 348 -4.46 -0.05 3.27
C GLY A 348 -4.81 0.83 4.45
N VAL A 349 -6.08 0.92 4.83
CA VAL A 349 -6.45 1.73 5.98
C VAL A 349 -5.88 1.11 7.26
N ASP A 350 -5.13 1.92 7.99
CA ASP A 350 -4.53 1.54 9.26
C ASP A 350 -5.58 1.67 10.37
N VAL A 351 -6.02 0.55 10.92
CA VAL A 351 -6.95 0.52 12.05
C VAL A 351 -6.28 -0.18 13.23
N PRO A 352 -5.62 0.57 14.13
CA PRO A 352 -4.82 -0.01 15.22
C PRO A 352 -5.60 -0.96 16.13
N ASN A 353 -6.87 -0.68 16.40
CA ASN A 353 -7.74 -1.49 17.25
C ASN A 353 -8.30 -2.74 16.56
N ALA A 354 -8.15 -2.88 15.24
CA ALA A 354 -8.55 -4.09 14.54
C ALA A 354 -7.56 -5.21 14.84
N SER A 355 -7.90 -6.03 15.80
CA SER A 355 -7.09 -7.16 16.27
C SER A 355 -7.59 -8.51 15.79
N LEU A 356 -8.77 -8.57 15.19
CA LEU A 356 -9.39 -9.79 14.73
C LEU A 356 -9.72 -9.71 13.24
N MET A 357 -9.36 -10.77 12.51
CA MET A 357 -9.71 -10.99 11.12
C MET A 357 -10.44 -12.31 11.02
N VAL A 358 -11.65 -12.32 10.47
CA VAL A 358 -12.38 -13.53 10.11
C VAL A 358 -12.51 -13.59 8.60
N ILE A 359 -12.16 -14.72 8.00
CA ILE A 359 -12.25 -14.94 6.56
C ILE A 359 -13.14 -16.13 6.34
N GLU A 360 -14.34 -15.92 5.78
CA GLU A 360 -15.27 -16.99 5.40
C GLU A 360 -14.80 -17.67 4.13
N HIS A 361 -15.04 -18.97 4.02
CA HIS A 361 -14.64 -19.78 2.87
C HIS A 361 -13.20 -19.54 2.45
N ALA A 362 -12.29 -19.67 3.42
CA ALA A 362 -10.87 -19.36 3.21
C ALA A 362 -10.22 -20.20 2.10
N GLU A 363 -10.77 -21.38 1.79
CA GLU A 363 -10.34 -22.24 0.69
C GLU A 363 -10.50 -21.61 -0.70
N ARG A 364 -11.32 -20.56 -0.82
CA ARG A 364 -11.54 -19.84 -2.10
C ARG A 364 -10.52 -18.76 -2.35
N PHE A 365 -9.68 -18.45 -1.37
CA PHE A 365 -8.69 -17.39 -1.47
C PHE A 365 -7.32 -17.98 -1.83
N GLY A 366 -6.60 -17.30 -2.69
CA GLY A 366 -5.18 -17.59 -2.90
C GLY A 366 -4.34 -17.28 -1.65
N LEU A 367 -3.25 -18.03 -1.44
CA LEU A 367 -2.37 -17.84 -0.28
C LEU A 367 -1.85 -16.38 -0.15
N ALA A 368 -1.55 -15.72 -1.27
CA ALA A 368 -1.14 -14.33 -1.27
C ALA A 368 -2.24 -13.39 -0.75
N GLN A 369 -3.50 -13.65 -1.11
CA GLN A 369 -4.65 -12.88 -0.61
C GLN A 369 -4.86 -13.09 0.89
N LEU A 370 -4.81 -14.34 1.35
CA LEU A 370 -4.89 -14.68 2.78
C LEU A 370 -3.77 -14.00 3.58
N HIS A 371 -2.55 -13.98 3.05
CA HIS A 371 -1.43 -13.29 3.67
C HIS A 371 -1.66 -11.78 3.76
N GLN A 372 -2.15 -11.14 2.71
CA GLN A 372 -2.50 -9.73 2.70
C GLN A 372 -3.61 -9.39 3.71
N LEU A 373 -4.70 -10.18 3.72
CA LEU A 373 -5.80 -9.99 4.66
C LEU A 373 -5.32 -10.14 6.11
N ARG A 374 -4.57 -11.20 6.41
CA ARG A 374 -3.97 -11.42 7.73
C ARG A 374 -3.13 -10.24 8.21
N GLY A 375 -2.37 -9.61 7.31
CA GLY A 375 -1.53 -8.45 7.61
C GLY A 375 -2.30 -7.17 7.96
N ARG A 376 -3.65 -7.16 7.84
CA ARG A 376 -4.49 -6.01 8.18
C ARG A 376 -4.73 -5.84 9.66
N VAL A 377 -4.52 -6.89 10.44
CA VAL A 377 -4.63 -6.85 11.90
C VAL A 377 -3.25 -6.94 12.55
N GLY A 378 -3.17 -6.74 13.86
CA GLY A 378 -1.90 -6.82 14.60
C GLY A 378 -1.05 -5.56 14.51
N ARG A 379 -1.68 -4.40 14.45
CA ARG A 379 -1.00 -3.09 14.40
C ARG A 379 -0.94 -2.38 15.75
N SER A 380 -1.30 -3.08 16.82
CA SER A 380 -1.22 -2.64 18.21
C SER A 380 -0.42 -3.63 19.04
N HIS A 381 -0.21 -3.30 20.33
CA HIS A 381 0.44 -4.19 21.29
C HIS A 381 -0.40 -5.42 21.67
N HIS A 382 -1.65 -5.47 21.23
CA HIS A 382 -2.55 -6.58 21.53
C HIS A 382 -2.29 -7.76 20.59
N GLN A 383 -2.41 -8.98 21.13
CA GLN A 383 -2.36 -10.19 20.31
C GLN A 383 -3.48 -10.16 19.26
N ALA A 384 -3.09 -10.31 18.00
CA ALA A 384 -4.04 -10.37 16.88
C ALA A 384 -4.24 -11.81 16.43
N TYR A 385 -5.47 -12.07 15.94
CA TYR A 385 -5.87 -13.37 15.44
C TYR A 385 -6.49 -13.27 14.05
N ALA A 386 -6.15 -14.22 13.21
CA ALA A 386 -6.81 -14.44 11.92
C ALA A 386 -7.49 -15.82 11.96
N TYR A 387 -8.80 -15.83 11.84
CA TYR A 387 -9.62 -17.04 11.79
C TYR A 387 -10.00 -17.32 10.33
N LEU A 388 -9.52 -18.44 9.82
CA LEU A 388 -9.83 -18.93 8.47
C LEU A 388 -10.94 -19.95 8.61
N MET A 389 -12.15 -19.59 8.20
CA MET A 389 -13.29 -20.50 8.21
C MET A 389 -13.27 -21.35 6.95
N VAL A 390 -13.40 -22.63 7.14
CA VAL A 390 -13.41 -23.63 6.05
C VAL A 390 -14.59 -24.59 6.24
N PRO A 391 -15.15 -25.16 5.15
CA PRO A 391 -16.17 -26.21 5.25
C PRO A 391 -15.67 -27.37 6.10
N ASP A 392 -16.61 -28.09 6.73
CA ASP A 392 -16.28 -29.30 7.46
C ASP A 392 -15.79 -30.37 6.48
N THR A 393 -14.49 -30.50 6.35
CA THR A 393 -13.88 -31.64 5.68
C THR A 393 -13.57 -32.70 6.74
N GLU A 394 -14.19 -33.85 6.63
CA GLU A 394 -13.79 -35.03 7.36
C GLU A 394 -12.30 -35.29 7.07
N GLY A 395 -11.41 -34.92 7.99
CA GLY A 395 -9.99 -35.22 7.84
C GLY A 395 -8.97 -34.10 8.07
N LEU A 396 -9.38 -32.91 8.50
CA LEU A 396 -8.42 -31.92 9.03
C LEU A 396 -8.18 -32.20 10.52
N SER A 397 -7.33 -33.20 10.79
CA SER A 397 -6.77 -33.47 12.12
C SER A 397 -5.51 -32.67 12.36
#